data_ecfafaab992a36651f8601272ac13775
#
_entry.id   ecfafaab992a36651f8601272ac13775
#
_cell.length_a   1.000
_cell.length_b   1.000
_cell.length_c   1.000
_cell.angle_alpha   90.00
_cell.angle_beta   90.00
_cell.angle_gamma   90.00
#
_symmetry.space_group_name_H-M   'P 1'
#
loop_
_entity.id
_entity.type
_entity.pdbx_description
1 polymer ?
#
loop_
_entity_poly.entity_id
_entity_poly.type
_entity_poly.pdbx_seq_one_letter_code
_entity_poly.pdbx_strand_id
1 'polypeptide(L)'
;MIFDVPDPDFARRIRTSFARQGLTETIGATLGRVAAGSVEIGVPFSAGVSQQHGFFHGGVIGAIGDSACGYAAMTLTPAGAEVLTIEYKVNFLSPGQGEQLIARGRVTKPGRTVTVCTGDVFVVSGGQEKLVATMLVTIMTVGGQRDVSPTMPTTPMREIAAHDRSTPSRWCPCRRLRAIKLGFRVVAR
;
A
#
# COMPACT_ATOMS: atom_id res chain seq x y z
N MET A 1 -16.10 -17.86 6.31
CA MET A 1 -16.33 -17.23 7.62
C MET A 1 -17.51 -16.29 7.46
N ILE A 2 -18.53 -16.36 8.30
CA ILE A 2 -19.67 -15.45 8.30
C ILE A 2 -19.36 -14.37 9.32
N PHE A 3 -19.36 -13.10 8.89
CA PHE A 3 -19.12 -11.96 9.75
C PHE A 3 -20.44 -11.28 10.10
N ASP A 4 -20.53 -10.74 11.31
CA ASP A 4 -21.53 -9.74 11.66
C ASP A 4 -21.16 -8.42 10.97
N VAL A 5 -22.15 -7.78 10.32
CA VAL A 5 -21.95 -6.56 9.53
C VAL A 5 -22.72 -5.43 10.20
N PRO A 6 -22.03 -4.56 10.98
CA PRO A 6 -22.67 -3.49 11.73
C PRO A 6 -23.30 -2.38 10.86
N ASP A 7 -22.77 -2.20 9.64
CA ASP A 7 -23.25 -1.20 8.69
C ASP A 7 -23.75 -1.88 7.42
N PRO A 8 -25.06 -1.99 7.17
CA PRO A 8 -25.60 -2.62 5.97
C PRO A 8 -25.19 -1.89 4.67
N ASP A 9 -24.84 -0.61 4.76
CA ASP A 9 -24.45 0.23 3.63
C ASP A 9 -22.93 0.27 3.39
N PHE A 10 -22.17 -0.63 4.04
CA PHE A 10 -20.70 -0.64 3.96
C PHE A 10 -20.17 -0.58 2.52
N ALA A 11 -20.79 -1.26 1.59
CA ALA A 11 -20.31 -1.30 0.21
C ALA A 11 -20.37 0.08 -0.46
N ARG A 12 -21.44 0.86 -0.20
CA ARG A 12 -21.57 2.24 -0.68
C ARG A 12 -20.54 3.14 -0.02
N ARG A 13 -20.36 3.02 1.30
CA ARG A 13 -19.36 3.79 2.06
C ARG A 13 -17.95 3.56 1.54
N ILE A 14 -17.56 2.30 1.28
CA ILE A 14 -16.25 1.96 0.73
C ILE A 14 -16.05 2.56 -0.65
N ARG A 15 -17.04 2.46 -1.56
CA ARG A 15 -16.94 3.07 -2.89
C ARG A 15 -16.74 4.58 -2.81
N THR A 16 -17.47 5.25 -1.93
CA THR A 16 -17.34 6.70 -1.70
C THR A 16 -15.95 7.05 -1.14
N SER A 17 -15.48 6.30 -0.16
CA SER A 17 -14.13 6.51 0.44
C SER A 17 -13.03 6.26 -0.59
N PHE A 18 -13.10 5.17 -1.35
CA PHE A 18 -12.13 4.82 -2.38
C PHE A 18 -12.00 5.91 -3.44
N ALA A 19 -13.13 6.46 -3.91
CA ALA A 19 -13.14 7.51 -4.92
C ALA A 19 -12.53 8.85 -4.44
N ARG A 20 -12.30 9.01 -3.14
CA ARG A 20 -11.68 10.21 -2.54
C ARG A 20 -10.18 10.04 -2.28
N GLN A 21 -9.62 8.87 -2.48
CA GLN A 21 -8.21 8.59 -2.24
C GLN A 21 -7.34 9.09 -3.40
N GLY A 22 -6.51 10.12 -3.18
CA GLY A 22 -5.63 10.64 -4.22
C GLY A 22 -4.59 9.63 -4.72
N LEU A 23 -4.11 8.71 -3.87
CA LEU A 23 -3.18 7.67 -4.28
C LEU A 23 -3.82 6.73 -5.31
N THR A 24 -5.05 6.28 -5.08
CA THR A 24 -5.75 5.35 -5.98
C THR A 24 -5.98 5.96 -7.35
N GLU A 25 -6.33 7.25 -7.40
CA GLU A 25 -6.43 8.02 -8.63
C GLU A 25 -5.06 8.10 -9.35
N THR A 26 -4.00 8.46 -8.62
CA THR A 26 -2.65 8.63 -9.18
C THR A 26 -2.11 7.36 -9.85
N ILE A 27 -2.36 6.20 -9.24
CA ILE A 27 -1.88 4.91 -9.77
C ILE A 27 -2.89 4.21 -10.70
N GLY A 28 -4.03 4.84 -10.98
CA GLY A 28 -5.10 4.28 -11.80
C GLY A 28 -5.77 3.05 -11.18
N ALA A 29 -5.85 3.01 -9.84
CA ALA A 29 -6.46 1.88 -9.15
C ALA A 29 -7.98 1.83 -9.36
N THR A 30 -8.52 0.63 -9.41
CA THR A 30 -9.96 0.37 -9.55
C THR A 30 -10.44 -0.52 -8.41
N LEU A 31 -11.61 -0.20 -7.86
CA LEU A 31 -12.25 -1.01 -6.84
C LEU A 31 -13.01 -2.17 -7.52
N GLY A 32 -12.61 -3.39 -7.21
CA GLY A 32 -13.27 -4.60 -7.67
C GLY A 32 -14.39 -5.06 -6.74
N ARG A 33 -14.37 -6.33 -6.36
CA ARG A 33 -15.35 -6.94 -5.47
C ARG A 33 -15.24 -6.36 -4.07
N VAL A 34 -16.39 -6.01 -3.49
CA VAL A 34 -16.55 -5.61 -2.10
C VAL A 34 -17.54 -6.54 -1.43
N ALA A 35 -17.10 -7.27 -0.40
CA ALA A 35 -17.91 -8.17 0.39
C ALA A 35 -17.53 -8.05 1.88
N ALA A 36 -18.38 -8.51 2.78
CA ALA A 36 -18.09 -8.48 4.21
C ALA A 36 -16.76 -9.18 4.52
N GLY A 37 -15.80 -8.45 5.09
CA GLY A 37 -14.46 -8.93 5.41
C GLY A 37 -13.55 -9.18 4.21
N SER A 38 -13.92 -8.75 2.98
CA SER A 38 -13.07 -8.94 1.81
C SER A 38 -13.26 -7.84 0.77
N VAL A 39 -12.13 -7.32 0.25
CA VAL A 39 -12.11 -6.31 -0.81
C VAL A 39 -11.02 -6.64 -1.82
N GLU A 40 -11.31 -6.37 -3.11
CA GLU A 40 -10.39 -6.51 -4.22
C GLU A 40 -10.10 -5.14 -4.85
N ILE A 41 -8.83 -4.88 -5.18
CA ILE A 41 -8.37 -3.66 -5.85
C ILE A 41 -7.47 -4.06 -7.02
N GLY A 42 -7.74 -3.51 -8.20
CA GLY A 42 -6.94 -3.69 -9.40
C GLY A 42 -6.12 -2.46 -9.75
N VAL A 43 -4.92 -2.65 -10.34
CA VAL A 43 -4.09 -1.56 -10.91
C VAL A 43 -3.54 -2.02 -12.25
N PRO A 44 -3.86 -1.33 -13.36
CA PRO A 44 -3.29 -1.65 -14.66
C PRO A 44 -1.81 -1.26 -14.70
N PHE A 45 -1.03 -1.97 -15.51
CA PHE A 45 0.37 -1.60 -15.73
C PHE A 45 0.47 -0.27 -16.46
N SER A 46 1.35 0.59 -15.99
CA SER A 46 1.75 1.83 -16.64
C SER A 46 3.18 2.20 -16.24
N ALA A 47 3.78 3.13 -16.97
CA ALA A 47 5.11 3.64 -16.63
C ALA A 47 5.15 4.25 -15.22
N GLY A 48 4.07 4.92 -14.77
CA GLY A 48 3.99 5.56 -13.46
C GLY A 48 3.94 4.60 -12.27
N VAL A 49 3.61 3.32 -12.48
CA VAL A 49 3.57 2.29 -11.44
C VAL A 49 4.70 1.27 -11.56
N SER A 50 5.61 1.46 -12.52
CA SER A 50 6.72 0.55 -12.80
C SER A 50 8.02 1.00 -12.12
N GLN A 51 8.93 0.06 -11.96
CA GLN A 51 10.32 0.32 -11.65
C GLN A 51 11.16 0.25 -12.95
N GLN A 52 12.46 0.61 -12.87
CA GLN A 52 13.36 0.78 -14.01
C GLN A 52 13.57 -0.46 -14.90
N HIS A 53 13.17 -1.66 -14.46
CA HIS A 53 13.31 -2.91 -15.23
C HIS A 53 11.98 -3.41 -15.81
N GLY A 54 10.93 -2.58 -15.81
CA GLY A 54 9.64 -2.92 -16.41
C GLY A 54 8.74 -3.84 -15.58
N PHE A 55 9.02 -3.99 -14.27
CA PHE A 55 8.13 -4.66 -13.34
C PHE A 55 7.29 -3.64 -12.57
N PHE A 56 6.18 -4.06 -11.99
CA PHE A 56 5.47 -3.26 -11.00
C PHE A 56 6.40 -2.91 -9.82
N HIS A 57 6.39 -1.65 -9.40
CA HIS A 57 7.17 -1.22 -8.26
C HIS A 57 6.65 -1.85 -6.97
N GLY A 58 7.55 -2.35 -6.11
CA GLY A 58 7.19 -2.99 -4.83
C GLY A 58 6.37 -2.09 -3.91
N GLY A 59 6.60 -0.76 -3.94
CA GLY A 59 5.79 0.21 -3.22
C GLY A 59 4.33 0.24 -3.68
N VAL A 60 4.06 0.08 -4.98
CA VAL A 60 2.69 -0.01 -5.51
C VAL A 60 2.03 -1.31 -5.05
N ILE A 61 2.76 -2.44 -5.13
CA ILE A 61 2.27 -3.74 -4.65
C ILE A 61 1.88 -3.66 -3.17
N GLY A 62 2.74 -3.06 -2.32
CA GLY A 62 2.45 -2.85 -0.90
C GLY A 62 1.25 -1.94 -0.68
N ALA A 63 1.17 -0.82 -1.39
CA ALA A 63 0.11 0.18 -1.22
C ALA A 63 -1.29 -0.37 -1.56
N ILE A 64 -1.42 -1.13 -2.66
CA ILE A 64 -2.73 -1.71 -3.00
C ILE A 64 -3.13 -2.87 -2.09
N GLY A 65 -2.15 -3.65 -1.62
CA GLY A 65 -2.40 -4.71 -0.64
C GLY A 65 -2.84 -4.16 0.71
N ASP A 66 -2.20 -3.09 1.19
CA ASP A 66 -2.60 -2.34 2.38
C ASP A 66 -4.01 -1.75 2.24
N SER A 67 -4.28 -1.04 1.13
CA SER A 67 -5.60 -0.46 0.86
C SER A 67 -6.70 -1.53 0.79
N ALA A 68 -6.44 -2.67 0.16
CA ALA A 68 -7.41 -3.78 0.10
C ALA A 68 -7.71 -4.34 1.50
N CYS A 69 -6.70 -4.47 2.38
CA CYS A 69 -6.86 -4.91 3.76
C CYS A 69 -7.60 -3.86 4.61
N GLY A 70 -7.26 -2.58 4.46
CA GLY A 70 -7.93 -1.48 5.15
C GLY A 70 -9.42 -1.44 4.83
N TYR A 71 -9.76 -1.51 3.54
CA TYR A 71 -11.17 -1.57 3.13
C TYR A 71 -11.86 -2.87 3.54
N ALA A 72 -11.16 -4.02 3.54
CA ALA A 72 -11.73 -5.25 4.06
C ALA A 72 -12.09 -5.13 5.55
N ALA A 73 -11.21 -4.54 6.37
CA ALA A 73 -11.50 -4.24 7.78
C ALA A 73 -12.68 -3.27 7.92
N MET A 74 -12.71 -2.21 7.10
CA MET A 74 -13.75 -1.18 7.12
C MET A 74 -15.15 -1.74 6.82
N THR A 75 -15.29 -2.85 6.07
CA THR A 75 -16.58 -3.51 5.86
C THR A 75 -17.24 -3.99 7.15
N LEU A 76 -16.46 -4.21 8.21
CA LEU A 76 -16.90 -4.76 9.49
C LEU A 76 -16.94 -3.71 10.60
N THR A 77 -16.79 -2.43 10.28
CA THR A 77 -16.87 -1.33 11.25
C THR A 77 -18.27 -0.70 11.25
N PRO A 78 -18.71 -0.11 12.38
CA PRO A 78 -19.94 0.66 12.43
C PRO A 78 -19.97 1.81 11.41
N ALA A 79 -21.17 2.26 11.05
CA ALA A 79 -21.34 3.45 10.23
C ALA A 79 -20.64 4.67 10.85
N GLY A 80 -19.94 5.45 10.02
CA GLY A 80 -19.18 6.62 10.45
C GLY A 80 -17.84 6.34 11.12
N ALA A 81 -17.46 5.07 11.33
CA ALA A 81 -16.10 4.73 11.75
C ALA A 81 -15.16 4.67 10.54
N GLU A 82 -13.91 5.06 10.77
CA GLU A 82 -12.82 5.03 9.82
C GLU A 82 -11.76 4.02 10.26
N VAL A 83 -10.79 3.75 9.40
CA VAL A 83 -9.70 2.82 9.70
C VAL A 83 -8.35 3.44 9.37
N LEU A 84 -7.33 3.06 10.16
CA LEU A 84 -5.94 3.42 9.91
C LEU A 84 -5.08 2.17 10.02
N THR A 85 -4.14 2.00 9.11
CA THR A 85 -3.13 0.96 9.20
C THR A 85 -2.12 1.30 10.28
N ILE A 86 -1.89 0.38 11.24
CA ILE A 86 -0.88 0.53 12.28
C ILE A 86 0.46 0.04 11.75
N GLU A 87 0.44 -1.15 11.12
CA GLU A 87 1.62 -1.77 10.52
C GLU A 87 1.22 -2.74 9.41
N TYR A 88 2.15 -3.05 8.56
CA TYR A 88 2.08 -4.24 7.73
C TYR A 88 3.45 -4.84 7.50
N LYS A 89 3.46 -6.16 7.29
CA LYS A 89 4.59 -6.90 6.78
C LYS A 89 4.23 -7.43 5.40
N VAL A 90 5.09 -7.18 4.41
CA VAL A 90 4.96 -7.71 3.05
C VAL A 90 6.11 -8.68 2.75
N ASN A 91 5.80 -9.79 2.11
CA ASN A 91 6.77 -10.69 1.52
C ASN A 91 6.55 -10.69 0.00
N PHE A 92 7.57 -10.29 -0.74
CA PHE A 92 7.57 -10.40 -2.19
C PHE A 92 8.01 -11.81 -2.58
N LEU A 93 7.18 -12.52 -3.31
CA LEU A 93 7.35 -13.94 -3.63
C LEU A 93 7.89 -14.16 -5.05
N SER A 94 7.55 -13.22 -5.95
CA SER A 94 8.03 -13.26 -7.33
C SER A 94 7.95 -11.87 -7.98
N PRO A 95 8.69 -11.64 -9.09
CA PRO A 95 8.61 -10.39 -9.83
C PRO A 95 7.18 -10.11 -10.33
N GLY A 96 6.71 -8.88 -10.15
CA GLY A 96 5.42 -8.41 -10.64
C GLY A 96 5.51 -7.99 -12.11
N GLN A 97 5.45 -8.94 -13.04
CA GLN A 97 5.49 -8.69 -14.49
C GLN A 97 4.20 -9.15 -15.14
N GLY A 98 3.44 -8.22 -15.74
CA GLY A 98 2.16 -8.49 -16.38
C GLY A 98 1.40 -7.21 -16.67
N GLU A 99 0.14 -7.37 -17.04
CA GLU A 99 -0.72 -6.27 -17.52
C GLU A 99 -1.47 -5.56 -16.38
N GLN A 100 -1.67 -6.28 -15.26
CA GLN A 100 -2.46 -5.78 -14.14
C GLN A 100 -2.02 -6.41 -12.83
N LEU A 101 -2.09 -5.66 -11.72
CA LEU A 101 -2.09 -6.19 -10.37
C LEU A 101 -3.53 -6.34 -9.86
N ILE A 102 -3.75 -7.37 -9.06
CA ILE A 102 -4.99 -7.58 -8.29
C ILE A 102 -4.60 -7.85 -6.84
N ALA A 103 -5.00 -6.97 -5.94
CA ALA A 103 -4.84 -7.16 -4.49
C ALA A 103 -6.15 -7.64 -3.88
N ARG A 104 -6.09 -8.68 -3.04
CA ARG A 104 -7.22 -9.26 -2.31
C ARG A 104 -6.97 -9.18 -0.82
N GLY A 105 -7.62 -8.22 -0.16
CA GLY A 105 -7.62 -8.08 1.29
C GLY A 105 -8.71 -8.95 1.92
N ARG A 106 -8.37 -9.62 3.02
CA ARG A 106 -9.32 -10.44 3.80
C ARG A 106 -9.11 -10.25 5.29
N VAL A 107 -10.21 -10.09 6.02
CA VAL A 107 -10.17 -10.08 7.48
C VAL A 107 -9.89 -11.49 7.99
N THR A 108 -8.79 -11.64 8.72
CA THR A 108 -8.41 -12.88 9.43
C THR A 108 -9.06 -12.92 10.81
N LYS A 109 -9.01 -11.80 11.54
CA LYS A 109 -9.62 -11.68 12.87
C LYS A 109 -10.19 -10.28 13.05
N PRO A 110 -11.52 -10.10 13.08
CA PRO A 110 -12.13 -8.82 13.41
C PRO A 110 -11.95 -8.49 14.88
N GLY A 111 -11.90 -7.20 15.20
CA GLY A 111 -11.86 -6.69 16.56
C GLY A 111 -12.47 -5.28 16.64
N ARG A 112 -12.94 -4.92 17.83
CA ARG A 112 -13.58 -3.62 18.06
C ARG A 112 -12.62 -2.45 17.81
N THR A 113 -11.36 -2.59 18.21
CA THR A 113 -10.33 -1.55 18.08
C THR A 113 -9.28 -1.93 17.06
N VAL A 114 -8.88 -3.21 17.02
CA VAL A 114 -7.82 -3.71 16.14
C VAL A 114 -8.33 -4.91 15.36
N THR A 115 -8.17 -4.88 14.05
CA THR A 115 -8.51 -5.95 13.12
C THR A 115 -7.23 -6.43 12.43
N VAL A 116 -7.06 -7.74 12.35
CA VAL A 116 -5.94 -8.36 11.61
C VAL A 116 -6.44 -8.83 10.25
N CYS A 117 -5.72 -8.48 9.21
CA CYS A 117 -6.02 -8.84 7.83
C CYS A 117 -4.85 -9.55 7.17
N THR A 118 -5.14 -10.38 6.20
CA THR A 118 -4.18 -10.90 5.22
C THR A 118 -4.49 -10.32 3.85
N GLY A 119 -3.44 -10.00 3.10
CA GLY A 119 -3.54 -9.50 1.74
C GLY A 119 -2.67 -10.31 0.80
N ASP A 120 -3.24 -10.76 -0.31
CA ASP A 120 -2.51 -11.41 -1.39
C ASP A 120 -2.55 -10.52 -2.61
N VAL A 121 -1.40 -10.32 -3.26
CA VAL A 121 -1.30 -9.55 -4.49
C VAL A 121 -0.87 -10.45 -5.62
N PHE A 122 -1.65 -10.43 -6.68
CA PHE A 122 -1.42 -11.21 -7.89
C PHE A 122 -1.05 -10.27 -9.04
N VAL A 123 -0.21 -10.74 -9.95
CA VAL A 123 -0.07 -10.15 -11.28
C VAL A 123 -0.85 -11.00 -12.26
N VAL A 124 -1.53 -10.34 -13.19
CA VAL A 124 -2.22 -10.97 -14.31
C VAL A 124 -1.36 -10.83 -15.56
N SER A 125 -1.12 -11.93 -16.26
CA SER A 125 -0.43 -11.95 -17.54
C SER A 125 -1.06 -13.01 -18.46
N GLY A 126 -1.52 -12.61 -19.63
CA GLY A 126 -2.22 -13.49 -20.56
C GLY A 126 -3.46 -14.17 -19.96
N GLY A 127 -4.17 -13.50 -19.06
CA GLY A 127 -5.34 -14.04 -18.36
C GLY A 127 -5.02 -15.00 -17.19
N GLN A 128 -3.75 -15.24 -16.89
CA GLN A 128 -3.32 -16.09 -15.78
C GLN A 128 -2.89 -15.24 -14.59
N GLU A 129 -3.35 -15.62 -13.39
CA GLU A 129 -2.94 -14.98 -12.13
C GLU A 129 -1.72 -15.69 -11.54
N LYS A 130 -0.73 -14.90 -11.09
CA LYS A 130 0.43 -15.37 -10.35
C LYS A 130 0.58 -14.57 -9.07
N LEU A 131 0.66 -15.26 -7.93
CA LEU A 131 0.91 -14.63 -6.63
C LEU A 131 2.31 -14.00 -6.60
N VAL A 132 2.38 -12.68 -6.36
CA VAL A 132 3.64 -11.92 -6.33
C VAL A 132 3.98 -11.38 -4.95
N ALA A 133 2.99 -11.21 -4.07
CA ALA A 133 3.22 -10.82 -2.68
C ALA A 133 2.11 -11.32 -1.76
N THR A 134 2.48 -11.54 -0.50
CA THR A 134 1.54 -11.78 0.59
C THR A 134 1.84 -10.86 1.76
N MET A 135 0.80 -10.44 2.49
CA MET A 135 0.89 -9.45 3.55
C MET A 135 0.13 -9.89 4.79
N LEU A 136 0.65 -9.49 5.94
CA LEU A 136 -0.08 -9.44 7.20
C LEU A 136 -0.22 -7.97 7.59
N VAL A 137 -1.44 -7.53 7.88
CA VAL A 137 -1.77 -6.11 8.09
C VAL A 137 -2.57 -5.96 9.37
N THR A 138 -2.17 -5.00 10.21
CA THR A 138 -2.88 -4.64 11.44
C THR A 138 -3.56 -3.30 11.24
N ILE A 139 -4.89 -3.31 11.37
CA ILE A 139 -5.77 -2.16 11.11
C ILE A 139 -6.40 -1.71 12.42
N MET A 140 -6.34 -0.42 12.71
CA MET A 140 -7.02 0.19 13.84
C MET A 140 -8.31 0.85 13.38
N THR A 141 -9.41 0.57 14.09
CA THR A 141 -10.67 1.31 13.94
C THR A 141 -10.57 2.61 14.73
N VAL A 142 -10.86 3.73 14.07
CA VAL A 142 -10.96 5.04 14.70
C VAL A 142 -12.42 5.48 14.67
N GLY A 143 -12.93 6.02 15.78
CA GLY A 143 -14.31 6.50 15.88
C GLY A 143 -14.58 7.55 14.82
N GLY A 144 -15.72 7.44 14.15
CA GLY A 144 -16.19 8.45 13.20
C GLY A 144 -16.31 9.78 13.91
N GLN A 145 -15.30 10.61 13.82
CA GLN A 145 -15.36 11.96 14.26
C GLN A 145 -14.38 12.88 13.57
N ARG A 146 -14.97 13.95 13.10
CA ARG A 146 -14.44 15.17 12.50
C ARG A 146 -14.04 15.01 11.06
N ASP A 147 -14.77 15.73 10.23
CA ASP A 147 -14.28 16.29 8.99
C ASP A 147 -12.96 17.03 9.28
N VAL A 148 -11.87 16.29 9.34
CA VAL A 148 -10.60 16.85 9.01
C VAL A 148 -10.60 16.89 7.49
N SER A 149 -11.34 17.85 6.93
CA SER A 149 -10.98 18.35 5.63
C SER A 149 -9.51 18.69 5.75
N PRO A 150 -8.60 18.00 5.05
CA PRO A 150 -7.24 18.49 4.97
C PRO A 150 -7.36 19.83 4.24
N THR A 151 -7.35 20.92 4.99
CA THR A 151 -6.89 22.19 4.46
C THR A 151 -5.43 21.94 4.12
N MET A 152 -5.20 21.32 2.97
CA MET A 152 -3.90 21.36 2.34
C MET A 152 -3.56 22.83 2.24
N PRO A 153 -2.51 23.30 2.90
CA PRO A 153 -2.02 24.62 2.58
C PRO A 153 -1.70 24.58 1.09
N THR A 154 -2.42 25.37 0.32
CA THR A 154 -2.07 25.67 -1.06
C THR A 154 -0.82 26.56 -1.04
N THR A 155 0.28 26.02 -0.55
CA THR A 155 1.56 26.60 -0.77
C THR A 155 1.89 26.25 -2.23
N PRO A 156 1.92 27.25 -3.14
CA PRO A 156 2.35 26.97 -4.49
C PRO A 156 3.73 26.34 -4.37
N MET A 157 3.94 25.17 -5.01
CA MET A 157 5.28 24.66 -5.21
C MET A 157 6.10 25.82 -5.79
N ARG A 158 6.93 26.45 -4.94
CA ARG A 158 7.98 27.29 -5.47
C ARG A 158 8.78 26.36 -6.37
N GLU A 159 8.84 26.72 -7.65
CA GLU A 159 9.82 26.20 -8.57
C GLU A 159 11.12 25.99 -7.80
N ILE A 160 11.53 24.73 -7.67
CA ILE A 160 12.90 24.44 -7.25
C ILE A 160 13.71 24.95 -8.41
N ALA A 161 14.17 26.19 -8.28
CA ALA A 161 15.04 26.84 -9.25
C ALA A 161 16.16 25.85 -9.56
N ALA A 162 16.36 25.61 -10.85
CA ALA A 162 17.43 24.77 -11.35
C ALA A 162 18.72 25.18 -10.63
N HIS A 163 19.26 24.27 -9.84
CA HIS A 163 20.50 24.53 -9.11
C HIS A 163 21.59 24.73 -10.14
N ASP A 164 22.07 25.96 -10.25
CA ASP A 164 23.21 26.33 -11.07
C ASP A 164 24.40 25.43 -10.74
N ARG A 165 24.86 24.63 -11.71
CA ARG A 165 25.95 23.69 -11.58
C ARG A 165 27.35 24.35 -11.56
N SER A 166 27.44 25.67 -11.32
CA SER A 166 28.69 26.44 -11.41
C SER A 166 29.42 26.63 -10.08
N THR A 167 28.91 26.16 -8.93
CA THR A 167 29.65 26.30 -7.68
C THR A 167 30.19 24.92 -7.22
N PRO A 168 31.52 24.76 -7.07
CA PRO A 168 32.09 23.52 -6.53
C PRO A 168 31.69 23.40 -5.05
N SER A 169 30.92 22.35 -4.71
CA SER A 169 30.58 22.02 -3.34
C SER A 169 31.85 21.76 -2.53
N ARG A 170 32.11 22.59 -1.52
CA ARG A 170 33.11 22.29 -0.51
C ARG A 170 32.62 21.08 0.31
N TRP A 171 33.08 19.91 -0.05
CA TRP A 171 32.93 18.70 0.76
C TRP A 171 33.70 18.89 2.07
N CYS A 172 32.99 18.80 3.18
CA CYS A 172 33.58 18.73 4.51
C CYS A 172 34.30 17.36 4.65
N PRO A 173 35.58 17.28 4.99
CA PRO A 173 36.26 16.00 5.14
C PRO A 173 35.85 15.36 6.47
N CYS A 174 34.92 14.40 6.44
CA CYS A 174 34.68 13.50 7.56
C CYS A 174 35.92 12.62 7.77
N ARG A 175 36.48 12.75 8.97
CA ARG A 175 37.65 12.04 9.51
C ARG A 175 37.54 10.54 9.32
N ARG A 176 38.70 9.95 8.98
CA ARG A 176 39.05 8.54 8.89
C ARG A 176 38.32 7.65 9.90
N LEU A 177 37.47 6.77 9.41
CA LEU A 177 37.10 5.56 10.12
C LEU A 177 38.06 4.46 9.73
N ARG A 178 38.78 3.92 10.72
CA ARG A 178 39.71 2.78 10.58
C ARG A 178 38.91 1.55 10.15
N ALA A 179 39.32 0.91 9.08
CA ALA A 179 38.80 -0.37 8.62
C ALA A 179 39.08 -1.45 9.67
N ILE A 180 38.02 -2.00 10.26
CA ILE A 180 38.09 -3.25 11.04
C ILE A 180 38.02 -4.39 10.02
N LYS A 181 39.14 -5.08 9.81
CA LYS A 181 39.19 -6.33 9.04
C LYS A 181 38.53 -7.43 9.85
N LEU A 182 37.28 -7.77 9.53
CA LEU A 182 36.67 -9.03 9.94
C LEU A 182 36.97 -10.09 8.88
N GLY A 183 37.91 -11.00 9.21
CA GLY A 183 38.22 -12.14 8.37
C GLY A 183 37.13 -13.21 8.45
N PHE A 184 36.34 -13.35 7.39
CA PHE A 184 35.52 -14.55 7.19
C PHE A 184 36.29 -15.54 6.32
N ARG A 185 36.64 -16.68 6.93
CA ARG A 185 37.18 -17.85 6.22
C ARG A 185 35.99 -18.66 5.71
N VAL A 186 35.80 -18.69 4.40
CA VAL A 186 34.86 -19.61 3.76
C VAL A 186 35.55 -20.96 3.67
N VAL A 187 35.01 -21.98 4.32
CA VAL A 187 35.36 -23.37 4.12
C VAL A 187 34.41 -23.94 3.07
N ALA A 188 34.95 -24.22 1.87
CA ALA A 188 34.25 -24.98 0.86
C ALA A 188 34.36 -26.48 1.19
N ARG A 189 33.23 -27.18 1.13
CA ARG A 189 33.13 -28.62 0.89
C ARG A 189 32.13 -28.85 -0.22
#